data_4b29f34d68b710e7f0a8c95b9a4ef6b5
#
_entry.id   4b29f34d68b710e7f0a8c95b9a4ef6b5
#
_cell.length_a   1.000
_cell.length_b   1.000
_cell.length_c   1.000
_cell.angle_alpha   90.00
_cell.angle_beta   90.00
_cell.angle_gamma   90.00
#
_symmetry.space_group_name_H-M   'P 1'
#
loop_
_entity.id
_entity.type
_entity.pdbx_description
1 polymer ?
#
loop_
_entity_poly.entity_id
_entity_poly.type
_entity_poly.pdbx_seq_one_letter_code
_entity_poly.pdbx_strand_id
1 'polypeptide(L)'
;MIRLFALVVFGVGAVEAAPLVLSLPTENRGLLSGEPEKFYMYVDRTFEGKVSKPWEGGAFGLVRSPIRVNGELVFTHFHEGIDIAPLKRDRAGNPLDPVASIADGTVVHTSPLAGRSNYGKYVVVEHRWEGSAVYSLYAHLAEITCQPGELVKAGGVLGRMGFTGVGLNRTRAHLHLELALLMSARYEDWHQLNGGGTNVHGLFNGMNLAGTEVARFFVEHQMNPELQFSHFVAATPVYFKVCVPAHGQPDLVTRYPWLLHGEAEGAASWEISFSATGLPVALTASQRQVLAPTITEIRPSLVPQRYQTRNLVTGDGSTLALTQGGRKLVALLMDDFPVVPAPAEAGKKKAKNGA
;
A
#
# COMPACT_ATOMS: atom_id res chain seq x y z
N MET A 1 2.60 -55.87 -37.10
CA MET A 1 1.97 -55.44 -35.81
C MET A 1 2.38 -53.99 -35.57
N ILE A 2 1.50 -53.05 -35.90
CA ILE A 2 1.72 -51.59 -35.70
C ILE A 2 1.04 -51.26 -34.36
N ARG A 3 1.84 -50.83 -33.38
CA ARG A 3 1.34 -50.33 -32.09
C ARG A 3 1.00 -48.86 -32.25
N LEU A 4 -0.29 -48.54 -32.13
CA LEU A 4 -0.80 -47.18 -32.05
C LEU A 4 -0.56 -46.68 -30.60
N PHE A 5 0.24 -45.64 -30.45
CA PHE A 5 0.34 -44.87 -29.18
C PHE A 5 -0.76 -43.80 -29.19
N ALA A 6 -1.70 -43.92 -28.31
CA ALA A 6 -2.68 -42.86 -28.06
C ALA A 6 -2.03 -41.76 -27.18
N LEU A 7 -1.89 -40.57 -27.74
CA LEU A 7 -1.46 -39.37 -27.02
C LEU A 7 -2.68 -38.84 -26.19
N VAL A 8 -2.64 -39.00 -24.88
CA VAL A 8 -3.65 -38.41 -24.00
C VAL A 8 -3.20 -36.97 -23.72
N VAL A 9 -3.83 -36.01 -24.37
CA VAL A 9 -3.66 -34.60 -24.08
C VAL A 9 -4.52 -34.28 -22.87
N PHE A 10 -3.91 -34.09 -21.70
CA PHE A 10 -4.57 -33.48 -20.54
C PHE A 10 -4.76 -31.99 -20.85
N GLY A 11 -5.99 -31.61 -21.17
CA GLY A 11 -6.37 -30.20 -21.21
C GLY A 11 -6.31 -29.65 -19.79
N VAL A 12 -5.35 -28.76 -19.53
CA VAL A 12 -5.37 -27.91 -18.33
C VAL A 12 -6.53 -26.95 -18.55
N GLY A 13 -7.69 -27.27 -18.00
CA GLY A 13 -8.80 -26.34 -17.92
C GLY A 13 -8.33 -25.11 -17.15
N ALA A 14 -8.40 -23.93 -17.76
CA ALA A 14 -8.26 -22.68 -17.05
C ALA A 14 -9.35 -22.67 -15.96
N VAL A 15 -8.95 -22.72 -14.70
CA VAL A 15 -9.86 -22.46 -13.58
C VAL A 15 -10.19 -20.98 -13.69
N GLU A 16 -11.37 -20.67 -14.18
CA GLU A 16 -11.90 -19.32 -14.21
C GLU A 16 -11.96 -18.84 -12.75
N ALA A 17 -11.16 -17.82 -12.44
CA ALA A 17 -11.13 -17.27 -11.08
C ALA A 17 -12.53 -16.74 -10.74
N ALA A 18 -13.08 -17.14 -9.59
CA ALA A 18 -14.37 -16.64 -9.15
C ALA A 18 -14.34 -15.09 -9.12
N PRO A 19 -15.44 -14.43 -9.53
CA PRO A 19 -15.50 -12.96 -9.52
C PRO A 19 -15.16 -12.43 -8.13
N LEU A 20 -14.38 -11.32 -8.10
CA LEU A 20 -14.01 -10.64 -6.87
C LEU A 20 -15.26 -10.00 -6.25
N VAL A 21 -15.59 -10.39 -5.01
CA VAL A 21 -16.68 -9.76 -4.26
C VAL A 21 -16.11 -8.68 -3.37
N LEU A 22 -16.41 -7.41 -3.69
CA LEU A 22 -16.04 -6.26 -2.87
C LEU A 22 -17.22 -5.73 -2.06
N SER A 23 -16.94 -5.33 -0.82
CA SER A 23 -17.87 -4.64 0.08
C SER A 23 -17.24 -3.35 0.57
N LEU A 24 -18.02 -2.26 0.67
CA LEU A 24 -17.52 -1.07 1.38
C LEU A 24 -17.28 -1.42 2.86
N PRO A 25 -16.21 -0.87 3.48
CA PRO A 25 -15.82 -1.24 4.85
C PRO A 25 -16.72 -0.64 5.93
N THR A 26 -17.67 0.20 5.55
CA THR A 26 -18.68 0.82 6.42
C THR A 26 -20.01 0.94 5.69
N GLU A 27 -21.07 1.35 6.41
CA GLU A 27 -22.38 1.62 5.82
C GLU A 27 -22.40 2.93 4.97
N ASN A 28 -21.34 3.75 5.01
CA ASN A 28 -21.28 4.99 4.25
C ASN A 28 -21.15 4.71 2.75
N ARG A 29 -22.21 5.01 1.99
CA ARG A 29 -22.34 4.79 0.55
C ARG A 29 -22.02 6.02 -0.30
N GLY A 30 -21.64 7.15 0.30
CA GLY A 30 -21.43 8.42 -0.39
C GLY A 30 -20.47 8.32 -1.59
N LEU A 31 -19.44 7.46 -1.52
CA LEU A 31 -18.54 7.20 -2.65
C LEU A 31 -19.29 6.71 -3.88
N LEU A 32 -20.13 5.69 -3.71
CA LEU A 32 -20.84 5.01 -4.80
C LEU A 32 -22.10 5.76 -5.26
N SER A 33 -22.61 6.70 -4.46
CA SER A 33 -23.72 7.58 -4.84
C SER A 33 -23.29 8.92 -5.45
N GLY A 34 -21.98 9.11 -5.64
CA GLY A 34 -21.45 10.35 -6.23
C GLY A 34 -21.48 11.55 -5.27
N GLU A 35 -21.41 11.30 -3.96
CA GLU A 35 -21.42 12.31 -2.89
C GLU A 35 -20.12 12.23 -2.06
N PRO A 36 -18.95 12.51 -2.68
CA PRO A 36 -17.65 12.32 -2.02
C PRO A 36 -17.50 13.19 -0.75
N GLU A 37 -18.11 14.35 -0.71
CA GLU A 37 -18.13 15.23 0.46
C GLU A 37 -18.90 14.65 1.68
N LYS A 38 -19.75 13.65 1.46
CA LYS A 38 -20.42 12.87 2.52
C LYS A 38 -19.64 11.60 2.86
N PHE A 39 -18.80 11.16 1.96
CA PHE A 39 -18.02 9.93 2.14
C PHE A 39 -16.72 10.18 2.90
N TYR A 40 -15.93 11.20 2.46
CA TYR A 40 -14.62 11.44 3.04
C TYR A 40 -14.69 12.22 4.36
N MET A 41 -13.81 11.85 5.31
CA MET A 41 -13.55 12.66 6.48
C MET A 41 -12.56 13.76 6.14
N TYR A 42 -12.91 15.00 6.39
CA TYR A 42 -12.07 16.17 6.16
C TYR A 42 -12.36 17.27 7.17
N VAL A 43 -11.44 18.21 7.28
CA VAL A 43 -11.48 19.30 8.25
C VAL A 43 -11.24 20.63 7.56
N ASP A 44 -11.60 21.73 8.26
CA ASP A 44 -11.29 23.07 7.79
C ASP A 44 -9.79 23.24 7.59
N ARG A 45 -9.42 23.88 6.50
CA ARG A 45 -8.06 24.25 6.13
C ARG A 45 -8.00 25.72 5.78
N THR A 46 -6.92 26.37 6.19
CA THR A 46 -6.64 27.75 5.76
C THR A 46 -5.47 27.74 4.81
N PHE A 47 -5.66 28.31 3.61
CA PHE A 47 -4.63 28.48 2.61
C PHE A 47 -4.79 29.85 1.94
N GLU A 48 -3.72 30.63 1.87
CA GLU A 48 -3.71 31.99 1.30
C GLU A 48 -4.80 32.89 1.90
N GLY A 49 -5.02 32.79 3.21
CA GLY A 49 -6.03 33.59 3.95
C GLY A 49 -7.47 33.14 3.75
N LYS A 50 -7.73 32.10 2.96
CA LYS A 50 -9.06 31.53 2.74
C LYS A 50 -9.24 30.26 3.55
N VAL A 51 -10.35 30.17 4.30
CA VAL A 51 -10.78 28.97 4.97
C VAL A 51 -11.64 28.15 3.99
N SER A 52 -11.32 26.88 3.86
CA SER A 52 -12.09 25.94 3.05
C SER A 52 -12.21 24.59 3.77
N LYS A 53 -13.11 23.76 3.27
CA LYS A 53 -13.33 22.40 3.78
C LYS A 53 -13.18 21.40 2.63
N PRO A 54 -11.91 21.12 2.19
CA PRO A 54 -11.65 20.31 1.01
C PRO A 54 -11.81 18.83 1.34
N TRP A 55 -12.87 18.18 0.82
CA TRP A 55 -13.10 16.75 1.00
C TRP A 55 -11.97 15.90 0.37
N GLU A 56 -11.32 16.41 -0.66
CA GLU A 56 -10.16 15.77 -1.32
C GLU A 56 -9.03 15.45 -0.33
N GLY A 57 -8.94 16.19 0.77
CA GLY A 57 -7.97 15.91 1.83
C GLY A 57 -8.17 14.56 2.55
N GLY A 58 -9.34 13.91 2.36
CA GLY A 58 -9.62 12.54 2.79
C GLY A 58 -9.32 11.47 1.72
N ALA A 59 -9.03 11.87 0.49
CA ALA A 59 -8.73 10.96 -0.61
C ALA A 59 -7.26 10.47 -0.59
N PHE A 60 -6.96 9.46 -1.39
CA PHE A 60 -5.61 8.94 -1.61
C PHE A 60 -4.76 9.90 -2.43
N GLY A 61 -3.47 9.95 -2.16
CA GLY A 61 -2.49 10.65 -2.99
C GLY A 61 -1.89 11.91 -2.37
N LEU A 62 -1.29 12.77 -3.18
CA LEU A 62 -0.79 14.08 -2.78
C LEU A 62 -1.94 15.08 -2.71
N VAL A 63 -2.62 15.14 -1.58
CA VAL A 63 -3.91 15.86 -1.41
C VAL A 63 -3.93 16.80 -0.20
N ARG A 64 -2.83 16.89 0.55
CA ARG A 64 -2.74 17.67 1.79
C ARG A 64 -1.56 18.64 1.76
N SER A 65 -1.62 19.66 2.62
CA SER A 65 -0.55 20.67 2.79
C SER A 65 -0.24 21.41 1.49
N PRO A 66 -1.19 22.22 0.97
CA PRO A 66 -1.03 22.99 -0.25
C PRO A 66 0.07 24.07 -0.09
N ILE A 67 0.88 24.27 -1.13
CA ILE A 67 1.83 25.37 -1.28
C ILE A 67 1.80 25.90 -2.71
N ARG A 68 2.34 27.13 -2.93
CA ARG A 68 2.64 27.66 -4.27
C ARG A 68 4.09 27.43 -4.62
N VAL A 69 4.31 26.86 -5.82
CA VAL A 69 5.66 26.69 -6.39
C VAL A 69 5.60 27.20 -7.83
N ASN A 70 6.34 28.25 -8.14
CA ASN A 70 6.32 28.91 -9.46
C ASN A 70 4.92 29.34 -9.90
N GLY A 71 4.03 29.72 -8.95
CA GLY A 71 2.64 30.06 -9.21
C GLY A 71 1.67 28.87 -9.25
N GLU A 72 2.17 27.65 -9.40
CA GLU A 72 1.37 26.43 -9.42
C GLU A 72 1.00 25.98 -8.01
N LEU A 73 -0.24 25.49 -7.83
CA LEU A 73 -0.71 24.87 -6.59
C LEU A 73 -0.21 23.42 -6.55
N VAL A 74 0.53 23.06 -5.53
CA VAL A 74 0.97 21.68 -5.28
C VAL A 74 0.64 21.26 -3.86
N PHE A 75 0.40 19.95 -3.67
CA PHE A 75 0.19 19.33 -2.37
C PHE A 75 1.43 18.54 -1.97
N THR A 76 1.93 18.74 -0.75
CA THR A 76 3.23 18.19 -0.32
C THR A 76 3.11 17.02 0.63
N HIS A 77 1.91 16.75 1.16
CA HIS A 77 1.69 15.65 2.09
C HIS A 77 0.90 14.53 1.39
N PHE A 78 1.53 13.36 1.34
CA PHE A 78 0.93 12.14 0.79
C PHE A 78 0.00 11.48 1.81
N HIS A 79 -1.13 10.97 1.32
CA HIS A 79 -2.07 10.16 2.05
C HIS A 79 -2.13 8.77 1.41
N GLU A 80 -1.73 7.75 2.13
CA GLU A 80 -1.54 6.37 1.67
C GLU A 80 -2.81 5.55 1.53
N GLY A 81 -3.92 6.07 2.05
CA GLY A 81 -5.24 5.46 2.00
C GLY A 81 -6.34 6.50 1.82
N ILE A 82 -7.52 6.17 2.31
CA ILE A 82 -8.69 7.06 2.33
C ILE A 82 -9.26 7.17 3.74
N ASP A 83 -9.75 8.36 4.10
CA ASP A 83 -10.39 8.62 5.38
C ASP A 83 -11.92 8.64 5.20
N ILE A 84 -12.63 7.65 5.75
CA ILE A 84 -14.08 7.49 5.60
C ILE A 84 -14.80 8.06 6.82
N ALA A 85 -15.71 9.01 6.58
CA ALA A 85 -16.47 9.67 7.63
C ALA A 85 -17.49 8.73 8.30
N PRO A 86 -17.70 8.85 9.63
CA PRO A 86 -18.74 8.11 10.33
C PRO A 86 -20.14 8.63 9.95
N LEU A 87 -21.10 7.72 9.87
CA LEU A 87 -22.52 8.06 9.71
C LEU A 87 -23.22 8.25 11.06
N LYS A 88 -22.81 7.50 12.08
CA LYS A 88 -23.51 7.41 13.36
C LYS A 88 -22.59 7.82 14.50
N ARG A 89 -23.12 8.61 15.43
CA ARG A 89 -22.41 8.98 16.67
C ARG A 89 -23.33 8.85 17.87
N ASP A 90 -22.76 8.49 19.02
CA ASP A 90 -23.47 8.54 20.30
C ASP A 90 -23.67 9.99 20.81
N ARG A 91 -24.34 10.13 21.95
CA ARG A 91 -24.58 11.45 22.60
C ARG A 91 -23.28 12.15 23.00
N ALA A 92 -22.19 11.41 23.21
CA ALA A 92 -20.88 11.96 23.54
C ALA A 92 -20.07 12.29 22.28
N GLY A 93 -20.58 11.98 21.08
CA GLY A 93 -19.93 12.21 19.77
C GLY A 93 -18.97 11.09 19.33
N ASN A 94 -18.93 9.93 19.99
CA ASN A 94 -18.12 8.79 19.55
C ASN A 94 -18.77 8.13 18.34
N PRO A 95 -17.97 7.69 17.33
CA PRO A 95 -18.52 6.96 16.19
C PRO A 95 -19.04 5.58 16.62
N LEU A 96 -20.14 5.17 16.01
CA LEU A 96 -20.80 3.88 16.27
C LEU A 96 -20.69 2.91 15.11
N ASP A 97 -20.16 3.37 13.98
CA ASP A 97 -20.11 2.61 12.73
C ASP A 97 -19.25 1.34 12.89
N PRO A 98 -19.79 0.15 12.54
CA PRO A 98 -18.98 -1.05 12.41
C PRO A 98 -17.99 -0.89 11.26
N VAL A 99 -16.83 -1.53 11.38
CA VAL A 99 -15.83 -1.62 10.33
C VAL A 99 -15.74 -3.07 9.89
N ALA A 100 -15.86 -3.30 8.59
CA ALA A 100 -15.95 -4.62 7.99
C ALA A 100 -14.84 -4.84 6.94
N SER A 101 -14.50 -6.10 6.69
CA SER A 101 -13.56 -6.49 5.64
C SER A 101 -14.12 -6.14 4.25
N ILE A 102 -13.27 -5.58 3.40
CA ILE A 102 -13.66 -5.23 2.01
C ILE A 102 -13.84 -6.44 1.11
N ALA A 103 -13.23 -7.58 1.45
CA ALA A 103 -13.33 -8.83 0.70
C ALA A 103 -13.06 -10.02 1.62
N ASP A 104 -13.24 -11.22 1.09
CA ASP A 104 -12.81 -12.46 1.74
C ASP A 104 -11.32 -12.43 1.99
N GLY A 105 -10.86 -12.91 3.15
CA GLY A 105 -9.44 -12.91 3.48
C GLY A 105 -9.13 -13.54 4.83
N THR A 106 -7.87 -13.37 5.25
CA THR A 106 -7.36 -13.80 6.56
C THR A 106 -6.84 -12.59 7.31
N VAL A 107 -7.22 -12.40 8.55
CA VAL A 107 -6.61 -11.41 9.44
C VAL A 107 -5.16 -11.82 9.67
N VAL A 108 -4.20 -11.00 9.24
CA VAL A 108 -2.76 -11.30 9.38
C VAL A 108 -2.08 -10.47 10.46
N HIS A 109 -2.69 -9.36 10.87
CA HIS A 109 -2.13 -8.51 11.93
C HIS A 109 -3.21 -7.73 12.66
N THR A 110 -3.01 -7.55 13.96
CA THR A 110 -3.78 -6.63 14.79
C THR A 110 -2.86 -5.82 15.69
N SER A 111 -3.09 -4.50 15.79
CA SER A 111 -2.42 -3.63 16.76
C SER A 111 -3.44 -3.11 17.77
N PRO A 112 -3.49 -3.64 18.99
CA PRO A 112 -4.52 -3.27 19.98
C PRO A 112 -4.20 -2.00 20.76
N LEU A 113 -3.01 -1.41 20.62
CA LEU A 113 -2.54 -0.28 21.42
C LEU A 113 -2.79 1.05 20.71
N ALA A 114 -3.68 1.88 21.28
CA ALA A 114 -4.13 3.14 20.71
C ALA A 114 -3.00 4.18 20.45
N GLY A 115 -2.00 4.23 21.31
CA GLY A 115 -0.92 5.23 21.26
C GLY A 115 0.37 4.74 20.62
N ARG A 116 0.39 3.54 20.01
CA ARG A 116 1.63 2.93 19.47
C ARG A 116 2.14 3.63 18.21
N SER A 117 1.24 4.12 17.38
CA SER A 117 1.56 4.78 16.11
C SER A 117 0.45 5.74 15.69
N ASN A 118 0.64 6.39 14.53
CA ASN A 118 -0.39 7.20 13.88
C ASN A 118 -1.65 6.39 13.55
N TYR A 119 -1.50 5.10 13.18
CA TYR A 119 -2.64 4.21 12.92
C TYR A 119 -3.50 3.92 14.16
N GLY A 120 -2.92 4.05 15.37
CA GLY A 120 -3.61 3.67 16.61
C GLY A 120 -3.91 2.17 16.65
N LYS A 121 -5.15 1.82 16.97
CA LYS A 121 -5.62 0.45 16.83
C LYS A 121 -5.95 0.17 15.36
N TYR A 122 -5.39 -0.90 14.80
CA TYR A 122 -5.63 -1.26 13.41
C TYR A 122 -5.59 -2.77 13.18
N VAL A 123 -6.19 -3.18 12.07
CA VAL A 123 -6.25 -4.56 11.57
C VAL A 123 -5.70 -4.58 10.15
N VAL A 124 -5.00 -5.65 9.77
CA VAL A 124 -4.61 -5.95 8.39
C VAL A 124 -5.20 -7.28 7.99
N VAL A 125 -5.87 -7.30 6.83
CA VAL A 125 -6.41 -8.50 6.20
C VAL A 125 -5.64 -8.80 4.92
N GLU A 126 -5.16 -10.03 4.79
CA GLU A 126 -4.59 -10.55 3.54
C GLU A 126 -5.71 -11.15 2.69
N HIS A 127 -5.81 -10.69 1.46
CA HIS A 127 -6.69 -11.22 0.43
C HIS A 127 -5.87 -12.02 -0.59
N ARG A 128 -6.45 -13.09 -1.13
CA ARG A 128 -5.83 -13.87 -2.21
C ARG A 128 -6.54 -13.62 -3.52
N TRP A 129 -6.01 -12.66 -4.31
CA TRP A 129 -6.54 -12.29 -5.61
C TRP A 129 -5.56 -12.67 -6.71
N GLU A 130 -6.06 -13.37 -7.73
CA GLU A 130 -5.24 -13.78 -8.88
C GLU A 130 -3.94 -14.52 -8.47
N GLY A 131 -4.02 -15.34 -7.40
CA GLY A 131 -2.87 -16.05 -6.83
C GLY A 131 -1.92 -15.20 -5.98
N SER A 132 -2.10 -13.88 -5.94
CA SER A 132 -1.25 -12.93 -5.22
C SER A 132 -1.87 -12.49 -3.89
N ALA A 133 -1.00 -12.15 -2.92
CA ALA A 133 -1.43 -11.60 -1.64
C ALA A 133 -1.57 -10.07 -1.76
N VAL A 134 -2.78 -9.54 -1.53
CA VAL A 134 -3.10 -8.12 -1.48
C VAL A 134 -3.59 -7.78 -0.08
N TYR A 135 -3.23 -6.63 0.45
CA TYR A 135 -3.47 -6.31 1.85
C TYR A 135 -4.39 -5.11 2.00
N SER A 136 -5.41 -5.24 2.85
CA SER A 136 -6.19 -4.09 3.32
C SER A 136 -5.88 -3.78 4.77
N LEU A 137 -5.75 -2.48 5.10
CA LEU A 137 -5.45 -1.99 6.43
C LEU A 137 -6.58 -1.07 6.91
N TYR A 138 -7.07 -1.32 8.12
CA TYR A 138 -8.20 -0.62 8.74
C TYR A 138 -7.73 0.01 10.04
N ALA A 139 -7.53 1.33 10.06
CA ALA A 139 -6.92 2.02 11.19
C ALA A 139 -7.89 2.95 11.95
N HIS A 140 -7.39 3.51 13.06
CA HIS A 140 -8.07 4.39 13.98
C HIS A 140 -9.24 3.76 14.74
N LEU A 141 -9.26 2.44 14.86
CA LEU A 141 -10.36 1.69 15.48
C LEU A 141 -10.51 2.02 16.98
N ALA A 142 -11.75 2.10 17.46
CA ALA A 142 -12.05 2.12 18.88
C ALA A 142 -11.90 0.74 19.50
N GLU A 143 -12.30 -0.28 18.75
CA GLU A 143 -12.33 -1.68 19.17
C GLU A 143 -11.96 -2.59 18.02
N ILE A 144 -11.25 -3.67 18.30
CA ILE A 144 -10.93 -4.77 17.39
C ILE A 144 -11.64 -6.02 17.90
N THR A 145 -12.42 -6.69 17.05
CA THR A 145 -13.21 -7.88 17.41
C THR A 145 -12.71 -9.17 16.79
N CYS A 146 -11.65 -9.10 15.99
CA CYS A 146 -11.03 -10.23 15.31
C CYS A 146 -9.58 -10.46 15.80
N GLN A 147 -9.00 -11.59 15.42
CA GLN A 147 -7.63 -11.95 15.80
C GLN A 147 -6.83 -12.50 14.60
N PRO A 148 -5.48 -12.40 14.63
CA PRO A 148 -4.64 -12.99 13.59
C PRO A 148 -4.92 -14.48 13.39
N GLY A 149 -5.00 -14.92 12.12
CA GLY A 149 -5.36 -16.27 11.70
C GLY A 149 -6.86 -16.46 11.44
N GLU A 150 -7.72 -15.52 11.81
CA GLU A 150 -9.16 -15.60 11.57
C GLU A 150 -9.50 -15.36 10.10
N LEU A 151 -10.34 -16.24 9.56
CA LEU A 151 -10.91 -16.10 8.22
C LEU A 151 -12.11 -15.16 8.26
N VAL A 152 -12.11 -14.17 7.39
CA VAL A 152 -13.19 -13.17 7.29
C VAL A 152 -13.79 -13.19 5.89
N LYS A 153 -15.07 -12.86 5.81
CA LYS A 153 -15.81 -12.69 4.56
C LYS A 153 -15.94 -11.20 4.21
N ALA A 154 -16.19 -10.92 2.94
CA ALA A 154 -16.60 -9.58 2.51
C ALA A 154 -17.78 -9.11 3.37
N GLY A 155 -17.68 -7.91 3.97
CA GLY A 155 -18.67 -7.39 4.91
C GLY A 155 -18.62 -7.97 6.34
N GLY A 156 -17.70 -8.93 6.62
CA GLY A 156 -17.47 -9.45 7.97
C GLY A 156 -16.87 -8.39 8.89
N VAL A 157 -17.44 -8.24 10.11
CA VAL A 157 -17.04 -7.17 11.05
C VAL A 157 -15.67 -7.45 11.65
N LEU A 158 -14.76 -6.48 11.55
CA LEU A 158 -13.41 -6.49 12.12
C LEU A 158 -13.31 -5.71 13.43
N GLY A 159 -14.23 -4.76 13.63
CA GLY A 159 -14.22 -3.88 14.77
C GLY A 159 -15.18 -2.71 14.64
N ARG A 160 -14.92 -1.64 15.39
CA ARG A 160 -15.72 -0.42 15.40
C ARG A 160 -14.82 0.80 15.13
N MET A 161 -15.31 1.71 14.30
CA MET A 161 -14.66 2.98 14.00
C MET A 161 -14.35 3.77 15.27
N GLY A 162 -13.22 4.49 15.27
CA GLY A 162 -12.77 5.27 16.39
C GLY A 162 -12.00 6.52 15.99
N PHE A 163 -11.10 6.92 16.87
CA PHE A 163 -10.19 8.05 16.70
C PHE A 163 -8.87 7.79 17.44
N THR A 164 -8.45 6.52 17.52
CA THR A 164 -7.16 6.15 18.10
C THR A 164 -6.02 6.50 17.16
N GLY A 165 -4.84 6.71 17.71
CA GLY A 165 -3.66 7.15 16.98
C GLY A 165 -3.21 8.56 17.35
N VAL A 166 -1.93 8.84 17.05
CA VAL A 166 -1.32 10.11 17.42
C VAL A 166 -1.95 11.26 16.60
N GLY A 167 -2.35 12.32 17.29
CA GLY A 167 -2.88 13.54 16.65
C GLY A 167 -4.36 13.50 16.27
N LEU A 168 -5.09 12.43 16.60
CA LEU A 168 -6.52 12.34 16.38
C LEU A 168 -7.31 12.70 17.66
N ASN A 169 -8.54 13.13 17.45
CA ASN A 169 -9.53 13.39 18.48
C ASN A 169 -10.92 12.98 17.99
N ARG A 170 -11.91 13.03 18.88
CA ARG A 170 -13.28 12.60 18.62
C ARG A 170 -13.94 13.31 17.42
N THR A 171 -13.69 14.61 17.26
CA THR A 171 -14.26 15.40 16.15
C THR A 171 -13.74 14.89 14.79
N ARG A 172 -12.48 14.41 14.77
CA ARG A 172 -11.81 13.88 13.57
C ARG A 172 -11.92 12.35 13.47
N ALA A 173 -12.85 11.72 14.18
CA ALA A 173 -13.05 10.27 14.09
C ALA A 173 -13.40 9.85 12.66
N HIS A 174 -12.71 8.82 12.18
CA HIS A 174 -12.89 8.25 10.82
C HIS A 174 -12.30 6.84 10.77
N LEU A 175 -12.63 6.11 9.71
CA LEU A 175 -11.87 4.92 9.30
C LEU A 175 -10.81 5.35 8.29
N HIS A 176 -9.53 5.07 8.56
CA HIS A 176 -8.49 5.11 7.56
C HIS A 176 -8.37 3.72 6.92
N LEU A 177 -8.57 3.64 5.60
CA LEU A 177 -8.52 2.41 4.81
C LEU A 177 -7.40 2.49 3.78
N GLU A 178 -6.53 1.47 3.77
CA GLU A 178 -5.55 1.25 2.70
C GLU A 178 -5.85 -0.04 1.94
N LEU A 179 -5.46 -0.10 0.66
CA LEU A 179 -5.35 -1.30 -0.15
C LEU A 179 -3.98 -1.29 -0.81
N ALA A 180 -3.15 -2.29 -0.52
CA ALA A 180 -1.72 -2.19 -0.80
C ALA A 180 -1.08 -3.51 -1.23
N LEU A 181 0.07 -3.37 -1.92
CA LEU A 181 1.03 -4.44 -2.17
C LEU A 181 2.10 -4.45 -1.08
N LEU A 182 2.54 -5.63 -0.64
CA LEU A 182 3.68 -5.78 0.25
C LEU A 182 4.97 -5.66 -0.57
N MET A 183 5.85 -4.72 -0.21
CA MET A 183 7.07 -4.44 -0.97
C MET A 183 8.16 -5.47 -0.73
N SER A 184 8.39 -5.89 0.53
CA SER A 184 9.42 -6.86 0.86
C SER A 184 9.01 -7.78 2.02
N ALA A 185 9.31 -9.07 1.90
CA ALA A 185 9.23 -10.02 3.01
C ALA A 185 10.39 -9.84 4.01
N ARG A 186 11.46 -9.14 3.60
CA ARG A 186 12.65 -8.86 4.41
C ARG A 186 12.61 -7.47 5.05
N TYR A 187 11.43 -6.91 5.25
CA TYR A 187 11.28 -5.55 5.79
C TYR A 187 11.97 -5.33 7.15
N GLU A 188 12.08 -6.36 7.99
CA GLU A 188 12.79 -6.24 9.29
C GLU A 188 14.26 -5.88 9.09
N ASP A 189 14.98 -6.55 8.18
CA ASP A 189 16.37 -6.22 7.84
C ASP A 189 16.49 -4.77 7.36
N TRP A 190 15.62 -4.40 6.43
CA TRP A 190 15.59 -3.03 5.89
C TRP A 190 15.30 -2.00 6.98
N HIS A 191 14.37 -2.30 7.89
CA HIS A 191 14.00 -1.41 9.00
C HIS A 191 15.17 -1.19 9.95
N GLN A 192 15.91 -2.23 10.32
CA GLN A 192 17.09 -2.13 11.17
C GLN A 192 18.18 -1.24 10.54
N LEU A 193 18.33 -1.27 9.22
CA LEU A 193 19.30 -0.47 8.48
C LEU A 193 18.86 0.99 8.25
N ASN A 194 17.58 1.26 8.14
CA ASN A 194 17.05 2.53 7.65
C ASN A 194 16.06 3.23 8.59
N GLY A 195 15.45 2.50 9.48
CA GLY A 195 14.52 3.00 10.49
C GLY A 195 15.27 3.51 11.73
N GLY A 196 14.67 3.59 12.80
CA GLY A 196 15.24 3.84 14.11
C GLY A 196 14.33 3.17 15.14
N GLY A 197 14.93 2.50 16.12
CA GLY A 197 14.19 1.82 17.16
C GLY A 197 13.59 0.49 16.74
N THR A 198 12.67 -0.02 17.57
CA THR A 198 12.04 -1.33 17.38
C THR A 198 10.93 -1.25 16.34
N ASN A 199 10.93 -2.16 15.36
CA ASN A 199 9.80 -2.35 14.48
C ASN A 199 8.65 -3.02 15.24
N VAL A 200 7.61 -2.25 15.57
CA VAL A 200 6.44 -2.74 16.33
C VAL A 200 5.27 -3.17 15.44
N HIS A 201 5.44 -3.07 14.13
CA HIS A 201 4.41 -3.35 13.13
C HIS A 201 4.73 -4.58 12.26
N GLY A 202 5.92 -5.20 12.45
CA GLY A 202 6.37 -6.32 11.63
C GLY A 202 6.38 -5.96 10.15
N LEU A 203 5.89 -6.84 9.29
CA LEU A 203 5.78 -6.61 7.85
C LEU A 203 4.73 -5.55 7.47
N PHE A 204 3.74 -5.32 8.35
CA PHE A 204 2.57 -4.47 8.07
C PHE A 204 2.78 -3.03 8.53
N ASN A 205 3.96 -2.51 8.32
CA ASN A 205 4.32 -1.12 8.45
C ASN A 205 3.97 -0.38 7.16
N GLY A 206 3.38 0.82 7.24
CA GLY A 206 3.01 1.60 6.06
C GLY A 206 4.15 1.94 5.11
N MET A 207 5.41 1.86 5.57
CA MET A 207 6.57 1.99 4.69
C MET A 207 6.82 0.74 3.82
N ASN A 208 6.30 -0.41 4.21
CA ASN A 208 6.38 -1.67 3.47
C ASN A 208 5.11 -1.98 2.67
N LEU A 209 4.11 -1.12 2.74
CA LEU A 209 2.85 -1.24 2.02
C LEU A 209 2.78 -0.18 0.91
N ALA A 210 2.79 -0.63 -0.35
CA ALA A 210 2.60 0.26 -1.48
C ALA A 210 1.09 0.44 -1.74
N GLY A 211 0.54 1.54 -1.23
CA GLY A 211 -0.89 1.85 -1.32
C GLY A 211 -1.36 2.10 -2.75
N THR A 212 -2.60 1.70 -3.02
CA THR A 212 -3.32 1.94 -4.27
C THR A 212 -4.49 2.88 -4.04
N GLU A 213 -5.08 3.41 -5.11
CA GLU A 213 -6.25 4.29 -5.02
C GLU A 213 -7.53 3.47 -4.79
N VAL A 214 -7.73 3.00 -3.55
CA VAL A 214 -8.81 2.08 -3.19
C VAL A 214 -10.21 2.63 -3.49
N ALA A 215 -10.43 3.94 -3.38
CA ALA A 215 -11.73 4.54 -3.72
C ALA A 215 -12.03 4.39 -5.22
N ARG A 216 -11.04 4.64 -6.09
CA ARG A 216 -11.17 4.43 -7.54
C ARG A 216 -11.43 2.96 -7.84
N PHE A 217 -10.74 2.05 -7.15
CA PHE A 217 -10.97 0.61 -7.33
C PHE A 217 -12.41 0.21 -7.01
N PHE A 218 -13.00 0.70 -5.92
CA PHE A 218 -14.41 0.47 -5.60
C PHE A 218 -15.36 0.97 -6.69
N VAL A 219 -15.14 2.19 -7.19
CA VAL A 219 -15.98 2.79 -8.23
C VAL A 219 -15.87 2.03 -9.54
N GLU A 220 -14.64 1.72 -9.99
CA GLU A 220 -14.42 0.99 -11.23
C GLU A 220 -14.96 -0.44 -11.16
N HIS A 221 -14.77 -1.13 -10.02
CA HIS A 221 -15.31 -2.48 -9.80
C HIS A 221 -16.85 -2.48 -9.76
N GLN A 222 -17.49 -1.44 -9.22
CA GLN A 222 -18.94 -1.30 -9.26
C GLN A 222 -19.47 -1.20 -10.71
N MET A 223 -18.72 -0.49 -11.58
CA MET A 223 -19.07 -0.37 -13.00
C MET A 223 -18.73 -1.61 -13.82
N ASN A 224 -17.68 -2.32 -13.43
CA ASN A 224 -17.19 -3.55 -14.05
C ASN A 224 -16.86 -4.59 -12.98
N PRO A 225 -17.80 -5.46 -12.59
CA PRO A 225 -17.57 -6.50 -11.57
C PRO A 225 -16.50 -7.55 -11.94
N GLU A 226 -16.14 -7.65 -13.24
CA GLU A 226 -15.07 -8.53 -13.72
C GLU A 226 -13.68 -7.86 -13.66
N LEU A 227 -13.59 -6.62 -13.14
CA LEU A 227 -12.32 -5.92 -13.02
C LEU A 227 -11.38 -6.68 -12.07
N GLN A 228 -10.27 -7.14 -12.60
CA GLN A 228 -9.20 -7.76 -11.84
C GLN A 228 -8.30 -6.70 -11.21
N PHE A 229 -7.77 -6.99 -10.02
CA PHE A 229 -6.90 -6.05 -9.31
C PHE A 229 -5.58 -5.80 -10.04
N SER A 230 -5.01 -6.83 -10.69
CA SER A 230 -3.81 -6.69 -11.54
C SER A 230 -4.03 -5.70 -12.68
N HIS A 231 -5.20 -5.76 -13.35
CA HIS A 231 -5.56 -4.81 -14.42
C HIS A 231 -5.73 -3.40 -13.88
N PHE A 232 -6.35 -3.25 -12.70
CA PHE A 232 -6.47 -1.96 -12.03
C PHE A 232 -5.11 -1.33 -11.73
N VAL A 233 -4.15 -2.12 -11.21
CA VAL A 233 -2.78 -1.65 -10.95
C VAL A 233 -2.08 -1.30 -12.26
N ALA A 234 -2.13 -2.16 -13.27
CA ALA A 234 -1.52 -1.93 -14.58
C ALA A 234 -2.08 -0.68 -15.30
N ALA A 235 -3.35 -0.33 -15.06
CA ALA A 235 -3.98 0.89 -15.59
C ALA A 235 -3.56 2.17 -14.83
N THR A 236 -2.82 2.04 -13.71
CA THR A 236 -2.32 3.20 -12.97
C THR A 236 -1.27 3.95 -13.80
N PRO A 237 -1.41 5.27 -13.98
CA PRO A 237 -0.49 6.03 -14.82
C PRO A 237 0.95 5.96 -14.34
N VAL A 238 1.86 5.49 -15.20
CA VAL A 238 3.31 5.56 -14.96
C VAL A 238 3.76 7.01 -14.95
N TYR A 239 4.54 7.38 -13.94
CA TYR A 239 5.09 8.72 -13.80
C TYR A 239 6.60 8.75 -14.05
N PHE A 240 7.34 7.79 -13.51
CA PHE A 240 8.77 7.64 -13.74
C PHE A 240 9.20 6.18 -13.81
N LYS A 241 10.35 5.91 -14.44
CA LYS A 241 10.95 4.59 -14.50
C LYS A 241 12.36 4.60 -13.94
N VAL A 242 12.73 3.49 -13.31
CA VAL A 242 14.06 3.29 -12.73
C VAL A 242 14.62 1.96 -13.23
N CYS A 243 15.80 2.01 -13.84
CA CYS A 243 16.56 0.82 -14.19
C CYS A 243 17.51 0.47 -13.05
N VAL A 244 17.51 -0.79 -12.61
CA VAL A 244 18.36 -1.31 -11.52
C VAL A 244 19.16 -2.51 -11.98
N PRO A 245 20.41 -2.74 -11.48
CA PRO A 245 21.17 -3.93 -11.83
C PRO A 245 20.39 -5.21 -11.50
N ALA A 246 20.48 -6.24 -12.36
CA ALA A 246 19.85 -7.52 -12.08
C ALA A 246 20.75 -8.37 -11.17
N HIS A 247 20.21 -8.82 -10.02
CA HIS A 247 20.82 -9.76 -9.10
C HIS A 247 19.95 -11.02 -8.97
N GLY A 248 19.36 -11.47 -10.09
CA GLY A 248 18.36 -12.53 -10.15
C GLY A 248 16.94 -11.98 -10.34
N GLN A 249 15.95 -12.86 -10.23
CA GLN A 249 14.54 -12.45 -10.30
C GLN A 249 14.13 -11.79 -8.97
N PRO A 250 13.54 -10.59 -9.00
CA PRO A 250 13.07 -9.92 -7.80
C PRO A 250 11.97 -10.72 -7.08
N ASP A 251 12.02 -10.81 -5.76
CA ASP A 251 11.00 -11.50 -4.96
C ASP A 251 9.60 -10.85 -5.12
N LEU A 252 9.56 -9.57 -5.40
CA LEU A 252 8.32 -8.85 -5.75
C LEU A 252 7.56 -9.53 -6.91
N VAL A 253 8.27 -10.01 -7.94
CA VAL A 253 7.66 -10.72 -9.08
C VAL A 253 7.18 -12.12 -8.68
N THR A 254 7.80 -12.76 -7.72
CA THR A 254 7.32 -14.03 -7.16
C THR A 254 5.99 -13.83 -6.43
N ARG A 255 5.84 -12.72 -5.70
CA ARG A 255 4.58 -12.38 -5.01
C ARG A 255 3.50 -11.86 -5.97
N TYR A 256 3.91 -11.10 -6.99
CA TYR A 256 3.02 -10.44 -7.96
C TYR A 256 3.48 -10.73 -9.38
N PRO A 257 3.26 -11.98 -9.90
CA PRO A 257 3.74 -12.37 -11.23
C PRO A 257 3.21 -11.50 -12.36
N TRP A 258 2.04 -10.91 -12.17
CA TRP A 258 1.40 -10.01 -13.14
C TRP A 258 2.09 -8.63 -13.26
N LEU A 259 3.04 -8.29 -12.37
CA LEU A 259 3.91 -7.11 -12.57
C LEU A 259 5.00 -7.36 -13.62
N LEU A 260 5.34 -8.63 -13.91
CA LEU A 260 6.41 -8.97 -14.85
C LEU A 260 5.93 -8.80 -16.30
N HIS A 261 6.69 -8.03 -17.08
CA HIS A 261 6.49 -7.87 -18.50
C HIS A 261 7.74 -8.35 -19.27
N GLY A 262 7.53 -9.26 -20.22
CA GLY A 262 8.61 -9.87 -21.00
C GLY A 262 9.27 -11.06 -20.31
N GLU A 263 10.32 -11.60 -20.97
CA GLU A 263 11.08 -12.75 -20.47
C GLU A 263 12.15 -12.29 -19.48
N ALA A 264 12.20 -12.94 -18.31
CA ALA A 264 13.14 -12.60 -17.23
C ALA A 264 14.55 -13.16 -17.45
N GLU A 265 14.70 -14.22 -18.27
CA GLU A 265 15.96 -14.93 -18.43
C GLU A 265 17.03 -14.05 -19.09
N GLY A 266 18.22 -14.03 -18.49
CA GLY A 266 19.36 -13.29 -19.03
C GLY A 266 19.26 -11.77 -18.94
N ALA A 267 18.34 -11.22 -18.15
CA ALA A 267 18.24 -9.78 -17.96
C ALA A 267 19.52 -9.20 -17.34
N ALA A 268 20.06 -8.13 -17.92
CA ALA A 268 21.18 -7.38 -17.35
C ALA A 268 20.73 -6.41 -16.25
N SER A 269 19.47 -6.00 -16.32
CA SER A 269 18.84 -5.07 -15.37
C SER A 269 17.32 -5.23 -15.37
N TRP A 270 16.66 -4.64 -14.37
CA TRP A 270 15.22 -4.53 -14.28
C TRP A 270 14.80 -3.08 -14.42
N GLU A 271 13.88 -2.78 -15.33
CA GLU A 271 13.24 -1.49 -15.42
C GLU A 271 11.91 -1.52 -14.67
N ILE A 272 11.82 -0.75 -13.59
CA ILE A 272 10.63 -0.64 -12.73
C ILE A 272 9.86 0.61 -13.16
N SER A 273 8.60 0.44 -13.53
CA SER A 273 7.67 1.54 -13.79
C SER A 273 6.93 1.90 -12.52
N PHE A 274 7.00 3.17 -12.12
CA PHE A 274 6.34 3.69 -10.91
C PHE A 274 5.23 4.68 -11.23
N SER A 275 4.18 4.63 -10.44
CA SER A 275 3.24 5.76 -10.33
C SER A 275 3.92 6.97 -9.68
N ALA A 276 3.25 8.13 -9.71
CA ALA A 276 3.69 9.32 -8.99
C ALA A 276 3.87 9.10 -7.47
N THR A 277 3.11 8.18 -6.90
CA THR A 277 3.16 7.86 -5.46
C THR A 277 4.13 6.75 -5.09
N GLY A 278 4.87 6.21 -6.07
CA GLY A 278 5.85 5.14 -5.84
C GLY A 278 5.27 3.73 -5.80
N LEU A 279 4.02 3.52 -6.27
CA LEU A 279 3.47 2.20 -6.51
C LEU A 279 4.19 1.59 -7.72
N PRO A 280 4.80 0.39 -7.61
CA PRO A 280 5.29 -0.33 -8.77
C PRO A 280 4.10 -0.84 -9.60
N VAL A 281 4.06 -0.52 -10.89
CA VAL A 281 2.99 -0.91 -11.81
C VAL A 281 3.43 -1.91 -12.87
N ALA A 282 4.74 -2.00 -13.12
CA ALA A 282 5.35 -3.00 -13.98
C ALA A 282 6.84 -3.17 -13.69
N LEU A 283 7.34 -4.38 -13.90
CA LEU A 283 8.76 -4.70 -13.98
C LEU A 283 9.05 -5.30 -15.36
N THR A 284 10.03 -4.75 -16.08
CA THR A 284 10.43 -5.22 -17.41
C THR A 284 11.90 -5.63 -17.38
N ALA A 285 12.19 -6.83 -17.88
CA ALA A 285 13.56 -7.27 -18.08
C ALA A 285 14.24 -6.39 -19.12
N SER A 286 15.47 -5.97 -18.86
CA SER A 286 16.22 -5.04 -19.73
C SER A 286 17.65 -5.52 -19.95
N GLN A 287 18.19 -5.26 -21.15
CA GLN A 287 19.59 -5.50 -21.51
C GLN A 287 20.49 -4.28 -21.25
N ARG A 288 19.92 -3.19 -20.70
CA ARG A 288 20.67 -1.98 -20.36
C ARG A 288 21.65 -2.28 -19.22
N GLN A 289 22.92 -1.97 -19.42
CA GLN A 289 23.92 -2.07 -18.37
C GLN A 289 23.86 -0.84 -17.47
N VAL A 290 23.55 -1.04 -16.19
CA VAL A 290 23.58 0.01 -15.17
C VAL A 290 24.35 -0.49 -13.95
N LEU A 291 25.10 0.40 -13.30
CA LEU A 291 25.89 0.07 -12.10
C LEU A 291 25.17 0.39 -10.81
N ALA A 292 24.12 1.19 -10.91
CA ALA A 292 23.29 1.64 -9.77
C ALA A 292 21.89 2.02 -10.25
N PRO A 293 20.89 2.13 -9.36
CA PRO A 293 19.55 2.58 -9.72
C PRO A 293 19.60 3.92 -10.46
N THR A 294 19.10 3.93 -11.70
CA THR A 294 19.16 5.07 -12.61
C THR A 294 17.77 5.36 -13.18
N ILE A 295 17.34 6.63 -13.12
CA ILE A 295 16.08 7.06 -13.73
C ILE A 295 16.22 7.03 -15.24
N THR A 296 15.36 6.31 -15.93
CA THR A 296 15.36 6.17 -17.38
C THR A 296 14.29 6.98 -18.08
N GLU A 297 13.20 7.27 -17.37
CA GLU A 297 12.07 8.05 -17.89
C GLU A 297 11.40 8.80 -16.73
N ILE A 298 10.90 10.00 -16.98
CA ILE A 298 10.04 10.75 -16.06
C ILE A 298 9.13 11.68 -16.85
N ARG A 299 7.91 11.86 -16.38
CA ARG A 299 6.98 12.83 -16.97
C ARG A 299 7.49 14.25 -16.77
N PRO A 300 7.40 15.10 -17.80
CA PRO A 300 7.68 16.54 -17.65
C PRO A 300 6.77 17.17 -16.59
N SER A 301 7.30 18.16 -15.86
CA SER A 301 6.55 18.89 -14.86
C SER A 301 6.95 20.37 -14.88
N LEU A 302 5.97 21.28 -14.64
CA LEU A 302 6.18 22.70 -14.47
C LEU A 302 6.74 23.04 -13.08
N VAL A 303 6.67 22.10 -12.15
CA VAL A 303 7.20 22.24 -10.78
C VAL A 303 8.26 21.17 -10.51
N PRO A 304 9.17 21.39 -9.55
CA PRO A 304 10.20 20.41 -9.22
C PRO A 304 9.64 19.01 -8.94
N GLN A 305 10.29 17.99 -9.51
CA GLN A 305 9.86 16.59 -9.48
C GLN A 305 9.57 16.05 -8.07
N ARG A 306 10.28 16.55 -7.06
CA ARG A 306 10.05 16.18 -5.65
C ARG A 306 8.61 16.38 -5.16
N TYR A 307 7.90 17.36 -5.72
CA TYR A 307 6.49 17.63 -5.36
C TYR A 307 5.51 16.75 -6.11
N GLN A 308 5.93 16.15 -7.20
CA GLN A 308 5.10 15.25 -8.01
C GLN A 308 5.32 13.76 -7.67
N THR A 309 6.35 13.44 -6.90
CA THR A 309 6.80 12.05 -6.68
C THR A 309 6.96 11.68 -5.20
N ARG A 310 6.19 12.26 -4.28
CA ARG A 310 6.38 12.04 -2.83
C ARG A 310 7.83 12.28 -2.37
N ASN A 311 8.53 13.19 -2.99
CA ASN A 311 9.96 13.40 -2.75
C ASN A 311 10.85 12.17 -3.07
N LEU A 312 10.43 11.31 -4.02
CA LEU A 312 11.23 10.16 -4.46
C LEU A 312 12.27 10.54 -5.52
N VAL A 313 11.95 11.53 -6.35
CA VAL A 313 12.80 12.03 -7.42
C VAL A 313 13.08 13.52 -7.22
N THR A 314 14.28 13.97 -7.58
CA THR A 314 14.72 15.37 -7.54
C THR A 314 15.49 15.72 -8.81
N GLY A 315 15.68 17.04 -9.05
CA GLY A 315 16.38 17.53 -10.22
C GLY A 315 15.53 17.53 -11.49
N ASP A 316 16.17 17.87 -12.59
CA ASP A 316 15.62 17.92 -13.94
C ASP A 316 16.75 17.69 -14.96
N GLY A 317 16.42 17.32 -16.19
CA GLY A 317 17.41 17.07 -17.24
C GLY A 317 18.59 16.23 -16.75
N SER A 318 19.80 16.78 -16.82
CA SER A 318 21.04 16.10 -16.42
C SER A 318 21.22 15.97 -14.90
N THR A 319 20.45 16.68 -14.09
CA THR A 319 20.51 16.62 -12.62
C THR A 319 19.49 15.66 -12.02
N LEU A 320 18.69 15.01 -12.86
CA LEU A 320 17.64 14.09 -12.46
C LEU A 320 18.20 12.90 -11.67
N ALA A 321 17.72 12.69 -10.45
CA ALA A 321 18.21 11.66 -9.55
C ALA A 321 17.15 11.17 -8.57
N LEU A 322 17.31 9.93 -8.11
CA LEU A 322 16.58 9.45 -6.93
C LEU A 322 17.06 10.21 -5.68
N THR A 323 16.13 10.67 -4.86
CA THR A 323 16.43 11.14 -3.51
C THR A 323 16.92 10.00 -2.63
N GLN A 324 17.33 10.29 -1.40
CA GLN A 324 17.58 9.24 -0.42
C GLN A 324 16.32 8.36 -0.18
N GLY A 325 15.13 8.98 -0.11
CA GLY A 325 13.86 8.26 0.02
C GLY A 325 13.58 7.36 -1.20
N GLY A 326 13.83 7.88 -2.41
CA GLY A 326 13.68 7.09 -3.65
C GLY A 326 14.63 5.90 -3.70
N ARG A 327 15.91 6.07 -3.33
CA ARG A 327 16.86 4.96 -3.26
C ARG A 327 16.44 3.91 -2.23
N LYS A 328 15.98 4.34 -1.06
CA LYS A 328 15.48 3.43 0.00
C LYS A 328 14.26 2.63 -0.45
N LEU A 329 13.34 3.26 -1.19
CA LEU A 329 12.17 2.59 -1.76
C LEU A 329 12.59 1.53 -2.80
N VAL A 330 13.47 1.89 -3.72
CA VAL A 330 13.96 0.97 -4.76
C VAL A 330 14.71 -0.21 -4.14
N ALA A 331 15.59 0.05 -3.16
CA ALA A 331 16.29 -1.01 -2.43
C ALA A 331 15.31 -1.95 -1.72
N LEU A 332 14.26 -1.42 -1.08
CA LEU A 332 13.23 -2.23 -0.41
C LEU A 332 12.50 -3.14 -1.39
N LEU A 333 12.09 -2.61 -2.55
CA LEU A 333 11.38 -3.38 -3.59
C LEU A 333 12.23 -4.49 -4.20
N MET A 334 13.53 -4.27 -4.32
CA MET A 334 14.47 -5.18 -4.95
C MET A 334 15.18 -6.11 -3.96
N ASP A 335 14.86 -6.01 -2.66
CA ASP A 335 15.59 -6.67 -1.57
C ASP A 335 17.13 -6.44 -1.64
N ASP A 336 17.54 -5.27 -2.19
CA ASP A 336 18.93 -4.87 -2.38
C ASP A 336 19.49 -4.22 -1.10
N PHE A 337 19.64 -5.04 -0.07
CA PHE A 337 20.24 -4.69 1.21
C PHE A 337 20.75 -5.95 1.93
N PRO A 338 21.78 -5.82 2.80
CA PRO A 338 22.34 -6.96 3.50
C PRO A 338 21.33 -7.61 4.48
N VAL A 339 21.51 -8.90 4.70
CA VAL A 339 20.83 -9.61 5.80
C VAL A 339 21.42 -9.13 7.12
N VAL A 340 20.57 -8.72 8.05
CA VAL A 340 20.99 -8.36 9.40
C VAL A 340 20.93 -9.59 10.28
N PRO A 341 22.07 -10.04 10.89
CA PRO A 341 22.06 -11.19 11.78
C PRO A 341 21.09 -10.95 12.95
N ALA A 342 20.29 -11.96 13.28
CA ALA A 342 19.47 -11.90 14.49
C ALA A 342 20.37 -11.62 15.73
N PRO A 343 19.93 -10.78 16.68
CA PRO A 343 20.66 -10.57 17.91
C PRO A 343 20.93 -11.92 18.57
N ALA A 344 22.21 -12.18 18.92
CA ALA A 344 22.57 -13.39 19.64
C ALA A 344 21.67 -13.47 20.88
N GLU A 345 20.96 -14.59 21.06
CA GLU A 345 20.18 -14.80 22.29
C GLU A 345 21.06 -14.53 23.50
N ALA A 346 20.69 -13.52 24.29
CA ALA A 346 21.39 -13.22 25.54
C ALA A 346 21.31 -14.48 26.42
N GLY A 347 22.44 -15.20 26.52
CA GLY A 347 22.51 -16.48 27.17
C GLY A 347 21.80 -16.41 28.52
N LYS A 348 20.84 -17.30 28.73
CA LYS A 348 20.21 -17.53 30.04
C LYS A 348 21.32 -17.76 31.06
N LYS A 349 21.65 -16.75 31.87
CA LYS A 349 22.50 -16.92 33.03
C LYS A 349 21.88 -18.03 33.87
N LYS A 350 22.49 -19.21 33.86
CA LYS A 350 22.18 -20.27 34.83
C LYS A 350 22.32 -19.65 36.22
N ALA A 351 21.20 -19.53 36.92
CA ALA A 351 21.24 -19.25 38.35
C ALA A 351 22.06 -20.37 39.00
N LYS A 352 23.25 -20.05 39.52
CA LYS A 352 23.97 -20.92 40.44
C LYS A 352 23.16 -20.93 41.74
N ASN A 353 22.42 -22.01 41.95
CA ASN A 353 21.99 -22.38 43.30
C ASN A 353 23.24 -22.70 44.10
N GLY A 354 23.63 -21.77 44.96
CA GLY A 354 24.59 -22.02 46.05
C GLY A 354 23.83 -22.63 47.21
N ALA A 355 24.35 -23.73 47.66
CA ALA A 355 23.96 -24.46 48.86
C ALA A 355 24.07 -23.62 50.15
#